data_6583ab02c47dc98aa9e417579c79a671
#
_entry.id   6583ab02c47dc98aa9e417579c79a671
#
_cell.length_a   1.000
_cell.length_b   1.000
_cell.length_c   1.000
_cell.angle_alpha   90.00
_cell.angle_beta   90.00
_cell.angle_gamma   90.00
#
_symmetry.space_group_name_H-M   'P 1'
#
loop_
_entity.id
_entity.type
_entity.pdbx_description
1 polymer ?
#
loop_
_entity_poly.entity_id
_entity_poly.type
_entity_poly.pdbx_seq_one_letter_code
_entity_poly.pdbx_strand_id
1 'polypeptide(L)'
;MRRASQLTIGYSPTWKRQSGWDIALGNADVTRAFPATSRNYLDVESTTEDVTDCTGEDFLFEILTGETARLTIDFDVDPDLVAGLAANAYGVAASPTGGSNEVQTETVSATGGTRTLTVQVGANAQTTAPLAFDANAATIQAALDALSNVTPGDIVVAGAGPYTYTFAGELAKQDVNIIAVNTYGLTGGTSVIVETTGGVGSIHEITRLVAYTLPLMTFYIGFRGSDKQPVIFKNVVVNTIRVRASSREKVTCTVELLGSADLQTAVAYTMPPCTDIIPIRFGDCQMSIGGVDYIAANLGREFEYYYQNDVTPKFDGAGIYATRHERADKRPSGFNLFVLGEPGDALFNVALAKTTLETFVRCGPSGRNIKFLAPQGLVKLAPTRIRFGGDPPESEIAIVVRPKKVSGDSETPTTVQAITSQQVAYLISA
;
A
#
# COMPACT_ATOMS: atom_id res chain seq x y z
N MET A 1 -18.64 21.10 -19.61
CA MET A 1 -17.31 20.62 -19.18
C MET A 1 -17.32 19.10 -19.19
N ARG A 2 -16.56 18.44 -20.07
CA ARG A 2 -16.34 16.99 -19.97
C ARG A 2 -15.48 16.76 -18.74
N ARG A 3 -16.00 16.03 -17.72
CA ARG A 3 -15.15 15.56 -16.61
C ARG A 3 -14.06 14.70 -17.24
N ALA A 4 -12.79 14.97 -16.90
CA ALA A 4 -11.69 14.10 -17.29
C ALA A 4 -12.07 12.67 -16.85
N SER A 5 -12.07 11.73 -17.79
CA SER A 5 -12.36 10.33 -17.52
C SER A 5 -11.25 9.80 -16.60
N GLN A 6 -11.62 9.42 -15.37
CA GLN A 6 -10.68 8.85 -14.43
C GLN A 6 -10.50 7.36 -14.74
N LEU A 7 -9.27 6.94 -14.83
CA LEU A 7 -8.90 5.54 -15.02
C LEU A 7 -9.15 4.77 -13.72
N THR A 8 -9.93 3.70 -13.80
CA THR A 8 -10.15 2.76 -12.69
C THR A 8 -9.32 1.50 -12.94
N ILE A 9 -8.56 1.06 -11.93
CA ILE A 9 -7.60 -0.03 -12.07
C ILE A 9 -7.95 -1.12 -11.06
N GLY A 10 -8.50 -2.24 -11.56
CA GLY A 10 -8.83 -3.42 -10.76
C GLY A 10 -7.59 -4.27 -10.48
N TYR A 11 -7.50 -4.82 -9.27
CA TYR A 11 -6.40 -5.67 -8.83
C TYR A 11 -6.89 -6.82 -7.93
N SER A 12 -6.05 -7.84 -7.76
CA SER A 12 -6.29 -8.92 -6.80
C SER A 12 -5.94 -8.44 -5.38
N PRO A 13 -6.88 -8.44 -4.42
CA PRO A 13 -6.61 -7.96 -3.05
C PRO A 13 -5.58 -8.80 -2.30
N THR A 14 -5.40 -10.07 -2.68
CA THR A 14 -4.36 -10.95 -2.14
C THR A 14 -3.05 -10.89 -2.93
N TRP A 15 -3.00 -10.05 -3.96
CA TRP A 15 -1.84 -9.91 -4.84
C TRP A 15 -1.42 -11.22 -5.51
N LYS A 16 -2.41 -12.01 -5.89
CA LYS A 16 -2.22 -13.27 -6.60
C LYS A 16 -1.39 -13.06 -7.87
N ARG A 17 -0.44 -13.93 -8.11
CA ARG A 17 0.44 -13.91 -9.28
C ARG A 17 -0.17 -14.69 -10.43
N GLN A 18 0.24 -14.37 -11.66
CA GLN A 18 0.01 -15.22 -12.80
C GLN A 18 0.83 -16.52 -12.68
N SER A 19 0.26 -17.64 -13.11
CA SER A 19 0.95 -18.93 -13.12
C SER A 19 2.04 -19.03 -14.20
N GLY A 20 2.01 -18.13 -15.18
CA GLY A 20 2.97 -18.07 -16.26
C GLY A 20 2.76 -16.87 -17.17
N TRP A 21 3.65 -16.72 -18.13
CA TRP A 21 3.53 -15.70 -19.18
C TRP A 21 2.24 -15.92 -19.98
N ASP A 22 1.55 -14.82 -20.29
CA ASP A 22 0.26 -14.80 -21.01
C ASP A 22 -0.94 -15.47 -20.33
N ILE A 23 -0.80 -15.91 -19.07
CA ILE A 23 -1.90 -16.48 -18.30
C ILE A 23 -2.45 -15.43 -17.34
N ALA A 24 -3.40 -14.61 -17.82
CA ALA A 24 -4.04 -13.59 -17.00
C ALA A 24 -4.87 -14.22 -15.87
N LEU A 25 -4.99 -13.49 -14.74
CA LEU A 25 -5.93 -13.84 -13.68
C LEU A 25 -7.37 -13.66 -14.16
N GLY A 26 -8.26 -14.53 -13.69
CA GLY A 26 -9.67 -14.48 -14.04
C GLY A 26 -10.44 -13.37 -13.28
N ASN A 27 -11.68 -13.11 -13.73
CA ASN A 27 -12.58 -12.12 -13.13
C ASN A 27 -12.80 -12.31 -11.62
N ALA A 28 -12.81 -13.56 -11.14
CA ALA A 28 -13.00 -13.89 -9.73
C ALA A 28 -11.82 -13.49 -8.83
N ASP A 29 -10.64 -13.32 -9.41
CA ASP A 29 -9.43 -12.96 -8.65
C ASP A 29 -9.25 -11.44 -8.51
N VAL A 30 -9.86 -10.65 -9.41
CA VAL A 30 -9.70 -9.19 -9.47
C VAL A 30 -10.96 -8.54 -8.90
N THR A 31 -11.01 -8.37 -7.59
CA THR A 31 -12.22 -7.98 -6.84
C THR A 31 -12.11 -6.63 -6.14
N ARG A 32 -11.01 -5.92 -6.27
CA ARG A 32 -10.79 -4.58 -5.72
C ARG A 32 -10.25 -3.65 -6.80
N ALA A 33 -10.39 -2.35 -6.61
CA ALA A 33 -9.81 -1.35 -7.49
C ALA A 33 -9.05 -0.28 -6.71
N PHE A 34 -7.99 0.24 -7.33
CA PHE A 34 -7.30 1.43 -6.81
C PHE A 34 -8.23 2.64 -6.83
N PRO A 35 -8.05 3.59 -5.91
CA PRO A 35 -8.73 4.87 -5.97
C PRO A 35 -8.51 5.53 -7.34
N ALA A 36 -9.60 5.97 -7.97
CA ALA A 36 -9.51 6.63 -9.26
C ALA A 36 -8.95 8.05 -9.07
N THR A 37 -7.76 8.29 -9.57
CA THR A 37 -7.13 9.62 -9.58
C THR A 37 -6.96 10.12 -11.03
N SER A 38 -6.84 11.42 -11.22
CA SER A 38 -6.58 12.02 -12.53
C SER A 38 -5.13 11.82 -13.00
N ARG A 39 -4.28 11.22 -12.14
CA ARG A 39 -2.87 10.96 -12.43
C ARG A 39 -2.59 9.52 -12.85
N ASN A 40 -3.63 8.64 -12.83
CA ASN A 40 -3.49 7.30 -13.36
C ASN A 40 -3.55 7.35 -14.88
N TYR A 41 -2.56 6.78 -15.54
CA TYR A 41 -2.54 6.73 -17.01
C TYR A 41 -1.86 5.46 -17.52
N LEU A 42 -2.31 5.00 -18.68
CA LEU A 42 -1.74 3.89 -19.41
C LEU A 42 -1.18 4.44 -20.74
N ASP A 43 0.12 4.25 -20.95
CA ASP A 43 0.82 4.55 -22.19
C ASP A 43 1.17 3.26 -22.91
N VAL A 44 0.95 3.23 -24.22
CA VAL A 44 1.44 2.16 -25.09
C VAL A 44 2.55 2.76 -25.93
N GLU A 45 3.74 2.23 -25.78
CA GLU A 45 4.93 2.67 -26.49
C GLU A 45 5.22 1.67 -27.62
N SER A 46 5.25 2.17 -28.86
CA SER A 46 5.63 1.39 -30.04
C SER A 46 7.06 1.74 -30.44
N THR A 47 7.85 0.72 -30.68
CA THR A 47 9.18 0.87 -31.26
C THR A 47 9.11 0.55 -32.73
N THR A 48 9.56 1.45 -33.56
CA THR A 48 9.52 1.34 -35.01
C THR A 48 10.92 1.46 -35.60
N GLU A 49 11.11 0.93 -36.76
CA GLU A 49 12.32 1.06 -37.56
C GLU A 49 11.97 1.55 -38.94
N ASP A 50 12.64 2.64 -39.35
CA ASP A 50 12.45 3.23 -40.67
C ASP A 50 13.12 2.39 -41.73
N VAL A 51 12.37 2.01 -42.76
CA VAL A 51 12.94 1.37 -43.92
C VAL A 51 13.15 2.42 -44.99
N THR A 52 14.38 2.66 -45.36
CA THR A 52 14.77 3.59 -46.42
C THR A 52 14.94 2.87 -47.75
N ASP A 53 14.98 3.61 -48.83
CA ASP A 53 15.28 3.09 -50.17
C ASP A 53 16.74 2.59 -50.26
N CYS A 54 17.11 2.04 -51.41
CA CYS A 54 18.47 1.50 -51.62
C CYS A 54 19.57 2.57 -51.65
N THR A 55 19.19 3.84 -51.70
CA THR A 55 20.13 4.98 -51.62
C THR A 55 20.32 5.43 -50.16
N GLY A 56 19.42 5.04 -49.23
CA GLY A 56 19.43 5.47 -47.87
C GLY A 56 18.95 6.92 -47.63
N GLU A 57 18.44 7.56 -48.67
CA GLU A 57 18.02 8.98 -48.61
C GLU A 57 16.52 9.18 -48.47
N ASP A 58 15.72 8.26 -49.05
CA ASP A 58 14.28 8.37 -49.01
C ASP A 58 13.63 7.35 -48.07
N PHE A 59 12.70 7.84 -47.22
CA PHE A 59 11.84 7.01 -46.37
C PHE A 59 10.82 6.25 -47.21
N LEU A 60 10.79 4.91 -47.09
CA LEU A 60 9.81 4.07 -47.77
C LEU A 60 8.62 3.71 -46.89
N PHE A 61 8.87 3.19 -45.73
CA PHE A 61 7.85 2.83 -44.74
C PHE A 61 8.49 2.54 -43.39
N GLU A 62 7.65 2.47 -42.35
CA GLU A 62 8.01 2.18 -41.00
C GLU A 62 7.58 0.74 -40.63
N ILE A 63 8.46 -0.01 -40.02
CA ILE A 63 8.17 -1.35 -39.49
C ILE A 63 8.04 -1.28 -37.98
N LEU A 64 6.90 -1.74 -37.46
CA LEU A 64 6.70 -1.89 -36.03
C LEU A 64 7.55 -3.06 -35.53
N THR A 65 8.54 -2.78 -34.68
CA THR A 65 9.50 -3.77 -34.15
C THR A 65 9.20 -4.21 -32.73
N GLY A 66 8.39 -3.43 -31.99
CA GLY A 66 8.01 -3.82 -30.64
C GLY A 66 6.95 -2.92 -30.02
N GLU A 67 6.16 -3.48 -29.14
CA GLU A 67 5.18 -2.75 -28.34
C GLU A 67 5.27 -3.12 -26.86
N THR A 68 5.25 -2.11 -26.00
CA THR A 68 5.17 -2.26 -24.55
C THR A 68 4.10 -1.34 -23.97
N ALA A 69 3.54 -1.70 -22.85
CA ALA A 69 2.60 -0.84 -22.16
C ALA A 69 3.09 -0.51 -20.75
N ARG A 70 2.96 0.75 -20.37
CA ARG A 70 3.36 1.30 -19.09
C ARG A 70 2.14 1.87 -18.38
N LEU A 71 1.88 1.40 -17.16
CA LEU A 71 0.78 1.88 -16.33
C LEU A 71 1.37 2.63 -15.14
N THR A 72 1.01 3.88 -14.99
CA THR A 72 1.34 4.69 -13.80
C THR A 72 0.12 4.80 -12.91
N ILE A 73 0.29 4.49 -11.63
CA ILE A 73 -0.74 4.59 -10.59
C ILE A 73 -0.25 5.55 -9.51
N ASP A 74 -1.06 6.55 -9.20
CA ASP A 74 -0.81 7.52 -8.11
C ASP A 74 -1.96 7.43 -7.10
N PHE A 75 -1.66 7.11 -5.85
CA PHE A 75 -2.66 6.94 -4.80
C PHE A 75 -2.13 7.38 -3.43
N ASP A 76 -3.06 7.65 -2.51
CA ASP A 76 -2.70 7.90 -1.11
C ASP A 76 -2.20 6.62 -0.46
N VAL A 77 -1.13 6.71 0.33
CA VAL A 77 -0.50 5.53 0.92
C VAL A 77 -1.49 4.77 1.80
N ASP A 78 -1.65 3.51 1.46
CA ASP A 78 -2.29 2.48 2.27
C ASP A 78 -1.29 1.35 2.50
N PRO A 79 -1.07 0.91 3.75
CA PRO A 79 -0.07 -0.11 4.06
C PRO A 79 -0.25 -1.42 3.29
N ASP A 80 -1.49 -1.88 3.08
CA ASP A 80 -1.78 -3.12 2.34
C ASP A 80 -1.44 -2.99 0.85
N LEU A 81 -1.86 -1.87 0.23
CA LEU A 81 -1.59 -1.63 -1.18
C LEU A 81 -0.09 -1.52 -1.46
N VAL A 82 0.61 -0.72 -0.66
CA VAL A 82 2.05 -0.51 -0.83
C VAL A 82 2.83 -1.77 -0.50
N ALA A 83 2.44 -2.53 0.53
CA ALA A 83 3.10 -3.78 0.89
C ALA A 83 2.96 -4.83 -0.23
N GLY A 84 1.77 -4.97 -0.82
CA GLY A 84 1.55 -5.88 -1.94
C GLY A 84 2.36 -5.52 -3.17
N LEU A 85 2.41 -4.23 -3.53
CA LEU A 85 3.25 -3.74 -4.62
C LEU A 85 4.74 -3.93 -4.33
N ALA A 86 5.18 -3.64 -3.10
CA ALA A 86 6.55 -3.86 -2.67
C ALA A 86 6.92 -5.34 -2.71
N ALA A 87 6.05 -6.24 -2.24
CA ALA A 87 6.28 -7.68 -2.31
C ALA A 87 6.48 -8.16 -3.76
N ASN A 88 5.72 -7.64 -4.71
CA ASN A 88 5.88 -7.94 -6.12
C ASN A 88 7.12 -7.27 -6.74
N ALA A 89 7.50 -6.07 -6.29
CA ALA A 89 8.71 -5.39 -6.73
C ALA A 89 9.98 -6.08 -6.22
N TYR A 90 9.99 -6.50 -4.98
CA TYR A 90 11.12 -7.18 -4.33
C TYR A 90 11.18 -8.67 -4.68
N GLY A 91 10.03 -9.30 -4.87
CA GLY A 91 9.90 -10.70 -5.27
C GLY A 91 9.63 -11.70 -4.15
N VAL A 92 9.77 -11.33 -2.87
CA VAL A 92 9.46 -12.20 -1.71
C VAL A 92 8.75 -11.43 -0.62
N ALA A 93 7.70 -12.06 -0.07
CA ALA A 93 7.19 -11.75 1.25
C ALA A 93 7.35 -12.96 2.15
N ALA A 94 7.86 -12.79 3.35
CA ALA A 94 7.81 -13.81 4.38
C ALA A 94 6.35 -14.01 4.84
N SER A 95 6.06 -15.20 5.37
CA SER A 95 4.77 -15.43 6.02
C SER A 95 4.56 -14.39 7.12
N PRO A 96 3.35 -13.82 7.24
CA PRO A 96 3.08 -12.83 8.25
C PRO A 96 3.21 -13.43 9.66
N THR A 97 3.77 -12.64 10.57
CA THR A 97 3.97 -13.03 11.97
C THR A 97 3.21 -12.09 12.90
N GLY A 98 2.88 -12.56 14.09
CA GLY A 98 2.22 -11.75 15.11
C GLY A 98 0.80 -11.30 14.72
N GLY A 99 0.43 -10.17 15.27
CA GLY A 99 -0.92 -9.63 15.17
C GLY A 99 -1.88 -10.23 16.20
N SER A 100 -2.84 -9.42 16.65
CA SER A 100 -3.89 -9.83 17.58
C SER A 100 -5.23 -9.25 17.12
N ASN A 101 -6.27 -10.04 17.25
CA ASN A 101 -7.62 -9.53 17.04
C ASN A 101 -7.98 -8.60 18.20
N GLU A 102 -8.72 -7.55 17.90
CA GLU A 102 -9.28 -6.72 18.94
C GLU A 102 -10.35 -7.47 19.71
N VAL A 103 -10.37 -7.24 21.03
CA VAL A 103 -11.39 -7.74 21.94
C VAL A 103 -11.92 -6.59 22.77
N GLN A 104 -13.24 -6.40 22.71
CA GLN A 104 -13.94 -5.45 23.56
C GLN A 104 -14.84 -6.24 24.55
N THR A 105 -14.98 -5.74 25.76
CA THR A 105 -15.78 -6.41 26.80
C THR A 105 -16.91 -5.50 27.26
N GLU A 106 -18.14 -6.01 27.18
CA GLU A 106 -19.34 -5.36 27.71
C GLU A 106 -19.68 -5.90 29.09
N THR A 107 -19.86 -4.99 30.04
CA THR A 107 -20.38 -5.29 31.36
C THR A 107 -21.76 -4.64 31.52
N VAL A 108 -22.80 -5.46 31.68
CA VAL A 108 -24.18 -5.00 31.92
C VAL A 108 -24.49 -5.15 33.40
N SER A 109 -24.81 -4.03 34.06
CA SER A 109 -25.23 -4.01 35.49
C SER A 109 -26.72 -3.74 35.65
N ALA A 110 -27.45 -3.50 34.56
CA ALA A 110 -28.87 -3.22 34.56
C ALA A 110 -29.71 -4.44 35.03
N THR A 111 -30.85 -4.15 35.63
CA THR A 111 -31.80 -5.17 36.11
C THR A 111 -33.07 -5.25 35.27
N GLY A 112 -33.16 -4.42 34.22
CA GLY A 112 -34.32 -4.42 33.29
C GLY A 112 -34.08 -3.48 32.10
N GLY A 113 -35.03 -3.51 31.17
CA GLY A 113 -35.04 -2.61 30.03
C GLY A 113 -34.27 -3.13 28.81
N THR A 114 -33.91 -2.21 27.91
CA THR A 114 -33.23 -2.52 26.64
C THR A 114 -32.09 -1.57 26.37
N ARG A 115 -31.11 -2.02 25.59
CA ARG A 115 -29.99 -1.23 25.07
C ARG A 115 -29.82 -1.43 23.57
N THR A 116 -29.12 -0.52 22.89
CA THR A 116 -28.69 -0.71 21.50
C THR A 116 -27.18 -0.57 21.39
N LEU A 117 -26.59 -1.29 20.44
CA LEU A 117 -25.15 -1.26 20.13
C LEU A 117 -24.97 -0.59 18.78
N THR A 118 -24.04 0.35 18.70
CA THR A 118 -23.64 1.01 17.44
C THR A 118 -22.22 0.60 17.09
N VAL A 119 -22.07 -0.05 15.93
CA VAL A 119 -20.79 -0.46 15.37
C VAL A 119 -20.42 0.50 14.25
N GLN A 120 -19.22 1.05 14.31
CA GLN A 120 -18.66 1.90 13.27
C GLN A 120 -17.53 1.18 12.55
N VAL A 121 -17.71 0.96 11.25
CA VAL A 121 -16.67 0.43 10.36
C VAL A 121 -16.31 1.52 9.35
N GLY A 122 -15.08 2.02 9.42
CA GLY A 122 -14.66 3.19 8.65
C GLY A 122 -15.53 4.41 8.94
N ALA A 123 -16.15 5.00 7.92
CA ALA A 123 -17.06 6.13 8.05
C ALA A 123 -18.54 5.71 8.27
N ASN A 124 -18.86 4.41 8.21
CA ASN A 124 -20.20 3.89 8.26
C ASN A 124 -20.55 3.38 9.66
N ALA A 125 -21.50 4.01 10.34
CA ALA A 125 -22.01 3.60 11.64
C ALA A 125 -23.42 3.00 11.52
N GLN A 126 -23.64 1.84 12.12
CA GLN A 126 -24.94 1.14 12.15
C GLN A 126 -25.31 0.74 13.57
N THR A 127 -26.58 0.80 13.88
CA THR A 127 -27.11 0.51 15.23
C THR A 127 -28.02 -0.70 15.19
N THR A 128 -27.88 -1.61 16.16
CA THR A 128 -28.73 -2.79 16.30
C THR A 128 -30.16 -2.41 16.67
N ALA A 129 -31.08 -3.34 16.44
CA ALA A 129 -32.38 -3.30 17.12
C ALA A 129 -32.21 -3.36 18.66
N PRO A 130 -33.18 -2.89 19.46
CA PRO A 130 -33.12 -2.95 20.91
C PRO A 130 -32.90 -4.37 21.44
N LEU A 131 -31.87 -4.53 22.29
CA LEU A 131 -31.49 -5.76 22.96
C LEU A 131 -31.94 -5.73 24.42
N ALA A 132 -32.57 -6.78 24.93
CA ALA A 132 -32.90 -6.88 26.34
C ALA A 132 -31.64 -6.80 27.21
N PHE A 133 -31.75 -6.30 28.44
CA PHE A 133 -30.64 -6.19 29.38
C PHE A 133 -29.92 -7.54 29.62
N ASP A 134 -30.70 -8.65 29.59
CA ASP A 134 -30.25 -10.03 29.80
C ASP A 134 -30.12 -10.84 28.49
N ALA A 135 -30.09 -10.17 27.33
CA ALA A 135 -29.95 -10.83 26.04
C ALA A 135 -28.66 -11.70 26.03
N ASN A 136 -28.81 -12.97 25.65
CA ASN A 136 -27.68 -13.90 25.58
C ASN A 136 -26.75 -13.59 24.38
N ALA A 137 -25.55 -14.16 24.38
CA ALA A 137 -24.55 -13.94 23.34
C ALA A 137 -25.08 -14.26 21.93
N ALA A 138 -25.89 -15.31 21.76
CA ALA A 138 -26.44 -15.67 20.45
C ALA A 138 -27.45 -14.61 19.92
N THR A 139 -28.25 -14.01 20.80
CA THR A 139 -29.15 -12.92 20.44
C THR A 139 -28.39 -11.66 20.06
N ILE A 140 -27.32 -11.33 20.80
CA ILE A 140 -26.42 -10.21 20.50
C ILE A 140 -25.72 -10.46 19.17
N GLN A 141 -25.17 -11.67 18.95
CA GLN A 141 -24.55 -12.07 17.68
C GLN A 141 -25.49 -11.85 16.50
N ALA A 142 -26.71 -12.38 16.58
CA ALA A 142 -27.68 -12.24 15.49
C ALA A 142 -28.04 -10.78 15.19
N ALA A 143 -28.06 -9.92 16.22
CA ALA A 143 -28.31 -8.49 16.02
C ALA A 143 -27.13 -7.75 15.38
N LEU A 144 -25.89 -8.15 15.65
CA LEU A 144 -24.70 -7.61 15.02
C LEU A 144 -24.55 -8.10 13.57
N ASP A 145 -24.82 -9.39 13.31
CA ASP A 145 -24.79 -9.98 11.97
C ASP A 145 -25.86 -9.40 11.03
N ALA A 146 -26.88 -8.78 11.59
CA ALA A 146 -27.94 -8.10 10.81
C ALA A 146 -27.55 -6.67 10.38
N LEU A 147 -26.43 -6.11 10.87
CA LEU A 147 -25.97 -4.80 10.47
C LEU A 147 -25.40 -4.82 9.05
N SER A 148 -25.75 -3.82 8.25
CA SER A 148 -25.31 -3.76 6.83
C SER A 148 -23.83 -3.41 6.63
N ASN A 149 -23.15 -2.97 7.68
CA ASN A 149 -21.73 -2.62 7.67
C ASN A 149 -20.83 -3.67 8.34
N VAL A 150 -21.40 -4.81 8.74
CA VAL A 150 -20.70 -5.96 9.34
C VAL A 150 -21.03 -7.20 8.52
N THR A 151 -20.03 -7.94 8.10
CA THR A 151 -20.24 -9.25 7.48
C THR A 151 -20.45 -10.31 8.57
N PRO A 152 -21.43 -11.22 8.46
CA PRO A 152 -21.62 -12.27 9.46
C PRO A 152 -20.32 -13.02 9.76
N GLY A 153 -19.90 -13.03 11.03
CA GLY A 153 -18.64 -13.61 11.47
C GLY A 153 -17.49 -12.61 11.66
N ASP A 154 -17.65 -11.35 11.28
CA ASP A 154 -16.64 -10.31 11.54
C ASP A 154 -16.56 -9.92 13.02
N ILE A 155 -17.62 -10.10 13.77
CA ILE A 155 -17.67 -9.92 15.22
C ILE A 155 -18.20 -11.20 15.85
N VAL A 156 -17.41 -11.82 16.70
CA VAL A 156 -17.78 -13.04 17.43
C VAL A 156 -18.11 -12.68 18.87
N VAL A 157 -19.34 -12.96 19.28
CA VAL A 157 -19.84 -12.67 20.64
C VAL A 157 -19.76 -13.91 21.51
N ALA A 158 -19.15 -13.78 22.69
CA ALA A 158 -19.07 -14.86 23.68
C ALA A 158 -19.37 -14.34 25.09
N GLY A 159 -19.58 -15.28 26.02
CA GLY A 159 -19.88 -14.98 27.43
C GLY A 159 -21.38 -15.03 27.76
N ALA A 160 -21.65 -14.97 29.04
CA ALA A 160 -23.00 -14.92 29.62
C ALA A 160 -23.16 -13.71 30.56
N GLY A 161 -22.31 -12.70 30.34
CA GLY A 161 -22.14 -11.48 31.13
C GLY A 161 -20.96 -11.62 32.11
N PRO A 162 -19.85 -10.90 31.93
CA PRO A 162 -19.57 -9.98 30.82
C PRO A 162 -19.53 -10.64 29.45
N TYR A 163 -19.92 -9.87 28.40
CA TYR A 163 -19.86 -10.33 27.01
C TYR A 163 -18.54 -9.88 26.38
N THR A 164 -17.92 -10.75 25.60
CA THR A 164 -16.72 -10.40 24.82
C THR A 164 -17.08 -10.34 23.34
N TYR A 165 -16.63 -9.28 22.67
CA TYR A 165 -16.72 -9.04 21.23
C TYR A 165 -15.34 -9.21 20.64
N THR A 166 -15.10 -10.31 19.94
CA THR A 166 -13.81 -10.54 19.25
C THR A 166 -13.98 -10.18 17.78
N PHE A 167 -13.20 -9.21 17.31
CA PHE A 167 -13.20 -8.80 15.90
C PHE A 167 -12.40 -9.81 15.09
N ALA A 168 -13.05 -10.37 14.07
CA ALA A 168 -12.56 -11.47 13.24
C ALA A 168 -12.83 -11.17 11.75
N GLY A 169 -12.71 -12.16 10.88
CA GLY A 169 -13.05 -12.02 9.47
C GLY A 169 -12.38 -10.83 8.79
N GLU A 170 -13.16 -9.96 8.19
CA GLU A 170 -12.67 -8.73 7.54
C GLU A 170 -12.17 -7.68 8.55
N LEU A 171 -12.62 -7.75 9.81
CA LEU A 171 -12.20 -6.87 10.90
C LEU A 171 -11.06 -7.46 11.75
N ALA A 172 -10.52 -8.61 11.38
CA ALA A 172 -9.42 -9.26 12.11
C ALA A 172 -8.16 -8.41 12.10
N LYS A 173 -7.44 -8.40 13.23
CA LYS A 173 -6.13 -7.76 13.36
C LYS A 173 -6.12 -6.29 12.96
N GLN A 174 -7.18 -5.59 13.28
CA GLN A 174 -7.35 -4.16 13.07
C GLN A 174 -7.76 -3.51 14.40
N ASP A 175 -7.33 -2.26 14.59
CA ASP A 175 -7.83 -1.40 15.64
C ASP A 175 -9.20 -0.86 15.20
N VAL A 176 -10.26 -1.28 15.87
CA VAL A 176 -11.66 -0.95 15.53
C VAL A 176 -12.20 -0.01 16.60
N ASN A 177 -12.99 0.97 16.19
CA ASN A 177 -13.63 1.87 17.14
C ASN A 177 -14.45 1.09 18.18
N ILE A 178 -14.37 1.53 19.45
CA ILE A 178 -15.17 0.93 20.53
C ILE A 178 -16.64 0.97 20.16
N ILE A 179 -17.32 -0.18 20.29
CA ILE A 179 -18.77 -0.29 20.09
C ILE A 179 -19.46 0.68 21.06
N ALA A 180 -20.22 1.63 20.52
CA ALA A 180 -20.95 2.57 21.36
C ALA A 180 -22.25 1.91 21.85
N VAL A 181 -22.48 1.98 23.16
CA VAL A 181 -23.72 1.46 23.77
C VAL A 181 -24.64 2.61 24.17
N ASN A 182 -25.90 2.54 23.74
CA ASN A 182 -26.94 3.45 24.22
C ASN A 182 -27.75 2.76 25.33
N THR A 183 -27.70 3.36 26.51
CA THR A 183 -28.27 2.81 27.74
C THR A 183 -29.58 3.48 28.18
N TYR A 184 -30.15 4.39 27.39
CA TYR A 184 -31.35 5.16 27.76
C TYR A 184 -32.58 4.29 28.07
N GLY A 185 -32.66 3.10 27.48
CA GLY A 185 -33.74 2.17 27.73
C GLY A 185 -33.53 1.20 28.91
N LEU A 186 -32.36 1.26 29.56
CA LEU A 186 -32.04 0.38 30.70
C LEU A 186 -32.60 0.93 32.01
N THR A 187 -32.89 0.02 32.93
CA THR A 187 -33.38 0.34 34.27
C THR A 187 -32.58 -0.39 35.34
N GLY A 188 -32.36 0.26 36.48
CA GLY A 188 -31.64 -0.32 37.61
C GLY A 188 -30.15 -0.54 37.43
N GLY A 189 -29.52 0.12 36.45
CA GLY A 189 -28.10 0.03 36.17
C GLY A 189 -27.74 0.57 34.78
N THR A 190 -26.57 0.19 34.28
CA THR A 190 -26.02 0.66 32.99
C THR A 190 -25.34 -0.48 32.23
N SER A 191 -24.84 -0.21 31.05
CA SER A 191 -23.91 -1.05 30.28
C SER A 191 -22.71 -0.23 29.87
N VAL A 192 -21.53 -0.83 29.94
CA VAL A 192 -20.24 -0.20 29.57
C VAL A 192 -19.45 -1.17 28.73
N ILE A 193 -18.90 -0.67 27.62
CA ILE A 193 -17.98 -1.43 26.78
C ILE A 193 -16.58 -0.81 26.90
N VAL A 194 -15.59 -1.66 27.10
CA VAL A 194 -14.19 -1.28 27.16
C VAL A 194 -13.37 -2.16 26.24
N GLU A 195 -12.35 -1.59 25.62
CA GLU A 195 -11.34 -2.36 24.92
C GLU A 195 -10.52 -3.16 25.93
N THR A 196 -10.44 -4.47 25.72
CA THR A 196 -9.67 -5.38 26.58
C THR A 196 -8.36 -5.78 25.90
N THR A 197 -8.36 -5.87 24.59
CA THR A 197 -7.18 -6.15 23.77
C THR A 197 -7.29 -5.33 22.50
N GLY A 198 -6.29 -4.48 22.24
CA GLY A 198 -6.22 -3.72 21.00
C GLY A 198 -5.90 -4.59 19.79
N GLY A 199 -6.53 -4.28 18.68
CA GLY A 199 -6.24 -4.91 17.39
C GLY A 199 -4.87 -4.49 16.87
N VAL A 200 -4.02 -5.47 16.53
CA VAL A 200 -2.70 -5.21 15.94
C VAL A 200 -2.55 -6.05 14.69
N GLY A 201 -2.16 -5.40 13.59
CA GLY A 201 -1.95 -6.05 12.30
C GLY A 201 -0.83 -7.10 12.31
N SER A 202 -0.88 -8.01 11.37
CA SER A 202 0.22 -8.95 11.12
C SER A 202 1.43 -8.22 10.56
N ILE A 203 2.62 -8.63 10.97
CA ILE A 203 3.89 -8.09 10.49
C ILE A 203 4.33 -8.86 9.26
N HIS A 204 4.48 -8.18 8.13
CA HIS A 204 5.01 -8.70 6.88
C HIS A 204 6.42 -8.14 6.67
N GLU A 205 7.40 -9.03 6.57
CA GLU A 205 8.76 -8.66 6.17
C GLU A 205 8.96 -8.97 4.70
N ILE A 206 9.23 -7.94 3.92
CA ILE A 206 9.40 -8.02 2.48
C ILE A 206 10.88 -7.76 2.18
N THR A 207 11.56 -8.82 1.79
CA THR A 207 12.98 -8.78 1.47
C THR A 207 13.22 -8.96 -0.03
N ARG A 208 14.35 -8.47 -0.51
CA ARG A 208 14.71 -8.49 -1.91
C ARG A 208 15.21 -9.86 -2.35
N LEU A 209 14.60 -10.44 -3.38
CA LEU A 209 15.10 -11.65 -4.03
C LEU A 209 16.28 -11.38 -4.96
N VAL A 210 17.17 -12.35 -5.02
CA VAL A 210 18.29 -12.39 -5.97
C VAL A 210 17.82 -12.72 -7.39
N ALA A 211 16.68 -13.40 -7.52
CA ALA A 211 16.17 -13.88 -8.81
C ALA A 211 15.98 -12.75 -9.84
N TYR A 212 16.34 -13.04 -11.09
CA TYR A 212 16.20 -12.11 -12.21
C TYR A 212 14.75 -11.99 -12.71
N THR A 213 13.92 -12.99 -12.45
CA THR A 213 12.51 -13.00 -12.86
C THR A 213 11.65 -12.35 -11.80
N LEU A 214 10.88 -11.34 -12.20
CA LEU A 214 9.88 -10.70 -11.35
C LEU A 214 8.55 -11.44 -11.41
N PRO A 215 7.76 -11.40 -10.32
CA PRO A 215 6.40 -11.92 -10.34
C PRO A 215 5.53 -11.19 -11.36
N LEU A 216 4.71 -11.93 -12.09
CA LEU A 216 3.77 -11.39 -13.05
C LEU A 216 2.42 -11.13 -12.41
N MET A 217 1.86 -9.96 -12.66
CA MET A 217 0.56 -9.53 -12.17
C MET A 217 -0.42 -9.29 -13.32
N THR A 218 -1.71 -9.24 -12.99
CA THR A 218 -2.78 -8.84 -13.90
C THR A 218 -3.54 -7.67 -13.30
N PHE A 219 -3.82 -6.67 -14.10
CA PHE A 219 -4.71 -5.56 -13.76
C PHE A 219 -5.85 -5.45 -14.78
N TYR A 220 -7.00 -5.01 -14.32
CA TYR A 220 -8.14 -4.71 -15.17
C TYR A 220 -8.30 -3.19 -15.23
N ILE A 221 -8.26 -2.62 -16.43
CA ILE A 221 -8.22 -1.17 -16.63
C ILE A 221 -9.50 -0.73 -17.35
N GLY A 222 -10.27 0.14 -16.71
CA GLY A 222 -11.50 0.70 -17.26
C GLY A 222 -11.65 2.18 -16.93
N PHE A 223 -12.69 2.81 -17.44
CA PHE A 223 -13.04 4.19 -17.10
C PHE A 223 -14.20 4.24 -16.14
N ARG A 224 -14.09 5.08 -15.11
CA ARG A 224 -15.16 5.26 -14.11
C ARG A 224 -16.48 5.68 -14.78
N GLY A 225 -17.54 4.90 -14.55
CA GLY A 225 -18.87 5.15 -15.10
C GLY A 225 -19.00 4.82 -16.59
N SER A 226 -18.06 4.08 -17.18
CA SER A 226 -18.17 3.57 -18.54
C SER A 226 -19.02 2.30 -18.58
N ASP A 227 -19.82 2.15 -19.62
CA ASP A 227 -20.53 0.92 -19.98
C ASP A 227 -19.69 -0.08 -20.77
N LYS A 228 -18.45 0.32 -21.10
CA LYS A 228 -17.49 -0.53 -21.81
C LYS A 228 -16.83 -1.52 -20.88
N GLN A 229 -16.57 -2.71 -21.39
CA GLN A 229 -15.77 -3.71 -20.69
C GLN A 229 -14.34 -3.19 -20.51
N PRO A 230 -13.71 -3.43 -19.33
CA PRO A 230 -12.33 -3.05 -19.11
C PRO A 230 -11.38 -3.89 -19.96
N VAL A 231 -10.17 -3.40 -20.16
CA VAL A 231 -9.08 -4.17 -20.76
C VAL A 231 -8.27 -4.89 -19.70
N ILE A 232 -7.82 -6.08 -20.03
CA ILE A 232 -6.94 -6.90 -19.21
C ILE A 232 -5.50 -6.51 -19.55
N PHE A 233 -4.79 -5.99 -18.55
CA PHE A 233 -3.38 -5.68 -18.62
C PHE A 233 -2.61 -6.79 -17.92
N LYS A 234 -1.95 -7.64 -18.69
CA LYS A 234 -1.27 -8.86 -18.24
C LYS A 234 0.26 -8.76 -18.35
N ASN A 235 0.94 -9.74 -17.77
CA ASN A 235 2.40 -9.82 -17.72
C ASN A 235 3.04 -8.60 -17.05
N VAL A 236 2.35 -8.06 -16.04
CA VAL A 236 2.73 -6.81 -15.42
C VAL A 236 3.76 -7.03 -14.32
N VAL A 237 4.83 -6.26 -14.34
CA VAL A 237 5.86 -6.22 -13.31
C VAL A 237 6.00 -4.81 -12.76
N VAL A 238 6.43 -4.69 -11.50
CA VAL A 238 6.70 -3.39 -10.88
C VAL A 238 8.06 -2.88 -11.35
N ASN A 239 8.07 -1.73 -12.00
CA ASN A 239 9.31 -1.07 -12.42
C ASN A 239 9.82 -0.10 -11.35
N THR A 240 8.98 0.83 -10.89
CA THR A 240 9.36 1.79 -9.84
C THR A 240 8.30 1.90 -8.76
N ILE A 241 8.74 2.16 -7.53
CA ILE A 241 7.89 2.58 -6.40
C ILE A 241 8.50 3.84 -5.82
N ARG A 242 7.67 4.88 -5.65
CA ARG A 242 8.05 6.12 -4.97
C ARG A 242 7.01 6.46 -3.93
N VAL A 243 7.44 6.65 -2.69
CA VAL A 243 6.60 7.09 -1.58
C VAL A 243 7.14 8.41 -1.08
N ARG A 244 6.31 9.44 -1.08
CA ARG A 244 6.73 10.79 -0.71
C ARG A 244 5.70 11.50 0.13
N ALA A 245 6.15 12.40 0.95
CA ALA A 245 5.33 13.39 1.63
C ALA A 245 6.15 14.63 1.99
N SER A 246 5.50 15.77 1.93
CA SER A 246 6.02 17.05 2.43
C SER A 246 5.26 17.46 3.68
N SER A 247 5.86 18.32 4.48
CA SER A 247 5.24 18.88 5.68
C SER A 247 3.84 19.43 5.38
N ARG A 248 2.85 19.04 6.20
CA ARG A 248 1.41 19.36 6.10
C ARG A 248 0.65 18.67 4.97
N GLU A 249 1.29 17.84 4.17
CA GLU A 249 0.65 17.10 3.10
C GLU A 249 0.33 15.65 3.53
N LYS A 250 -0.44 14.97 2.71
CA LYS A 250 -0.69 13.53 2.80
C LYS A 250 0.46 12.77 2.15
N VAL A 251 0.66 11.54 2.61
CA VAL A 251 1.64 10.64 2.02
C VAL A 251 1.06 10.03 0.74
N THR A 252 1.80 10.13 -0.36
CA THR A 252 1.41 9.60 -1.66
C THR A 252 2.38 8.51 -2.12
N CYS A 253 1.85 7.55 -2.87
CA CYS A 253 2.63 6.52 -3.54
C CYS A 253 2.39 6.60 -5.04
N THR A 254 3.47 6.67 -5.80
CA THR A 254 3.46 6.57 -7.26
C THR A 254 4.17 5.29 -7.65
N VAL A 255 3.50 4.46 -8.44
CA VAL A 255 4.02 3.19 -8.93
C VAL A 255 3.98 3.18 -10.45
N GLU A 256 5.08 2.80 -11.06
CA GLU A 256 5.19 2.55 -12.48
C GLU A 256 5.28 1.05 -12.71
N LEU A 257 4.39 0.56 -13.55
CA LEU A 257 4.24 -0.84 -13.91
C LEU A 257 4.52 -1.00 -15.39
N LEU A 258 5.24 -2.05 -15.76
CA LEU A 258 5.51 -2.41 -17.14
C LEU A 258 4.85 -3.74 -17.45
N GLY A 259 4.17 -3.83 -18.59
CA GLY A 259 3.46 -5.05 -19.00
C GLY A 259 3.40 -5.22 -20.51
N SER A 260 2.67 -6.23 -20.95
CA SER A 260 2.46 -6.50 -22.36
C SER A 260 1.47 -5.50 -22.97
N ALA A 261 1.76 -4.99 -24.15
CA ALA A 261 0.83 -4.19 -24.93
C ALA A 261 -0.30 -4.99 -25.57
N ASP A 262 -0.25 -6.32 -25.50
CA ASP A 262 -1.38 -7.20 -25.92
C ASP A 262 -2.55 -7.06 -24.93
N LEU A 263 -3.30 -5.97 -25.09
CA LEU A 263 -4.45 -5.63 -24.25
C LEU A 263 -5.70 -6.36 -24.72
N GLN A 264 -6.25 -7.22 -23.87
CA GLN A 264 -7.46 -7.97 -24.18
C GLN A 264 -8.67 -7.38 -23.47
N THR A 265 -9.84 -7.38 -24.13
CA THR A 265 -11.08 -6.95 -23.47
C THR A 265 -11.61 -8.03 -22.55
N ALA A 266 -11.91 -7.67 -21.30
CA ALA A 266 -12.57 -8.58 -20.37
C ALA A 266 -14.00 -8.92 -20.82
N VAL A 267 -14.46 -10.12 -20.50
CA VAL A 267 -15.79 -10.60 -20.85
C VAL A 267 -16.67 -10.66 -19.59
N ALA A 268 -17.84 -10.05 -19.65
CA ALA A 268 -18.83 -10.05 -18.57
C ALA A 268 -18.26 -9.66 -17.18
N TYR A 269 -17.40 -8.63 -17.17
CA TYR A 269 -16.77 -8.13 -15.94
C TYR A 269 -17.24 -6.72 -15.62
N THR A 270 -17.62 -6.51 -14.37
CA THR A 270 -17.94 -5.18 -13.83
C THR A 270 -16.80 -4.74 -12.93
N MET A 271 -16.28 -3.53 -13.15
CA MET A 271 -15.23 -2.97 -12.30
C MET A 271 -15.69 -2.93 -10.84
N PRO A 272 -14.88 -3.49 -9.92
CA PRO A 272 -15.23 -3.50 -8.51
C PRO A 272 -15.19 -2.09 -7.91
N PRO A 273 -15.76 -1.90 -6.70
CA PRO A 273 -15.64 -0.64 -5.99
C PRO A 273 -14.18 -0.32 -5.68
N CYS A 274 -13.85 0.97 -5.66
CA CYS A 274 -12.54 1.40 -5.23
C CYS A 274 -12.32 1.09 -3.75
N THR A 275 -11.10 0.74 -3.40
CA THR A 275 -10.69 0.59 -2.00
C THR A 275 -10.74 1.96 -1.32
N ASP A 276 -11.45 2.05 -0.20
CA ASP A 276 -11.45 3.25 0.63
C ASP A 276 -10.11 3.35 1.37
N ILE A 277 -9.40 4.44 1.15
CA ILE A 277 -8.10 4.71 1.78
C ILE A 277 -8.28 5.82 2.80
N ILE A 278 -7.84 5.56 4.03
CA ILE A 278 -7.69 6.60 5.04
C ILE A 278 -6.33 7.27 4.81
N PRO A 279 -6.30 8.55 4.37
CA PRO A 279 -5.04 9.21 4.06
C PRO A 279 -4.15 9.34 5.28
N ILE A 280 -2.90 8.89 5.17
CA ILE A 280 -1.85 9.09 6.16
C ILE A 280 -1.26 10.48 5.90
N ARG A 281 -1.12 11.29 6.95
CA ARG A 281 -0.50 12.61 6.87
C ARG A 281 0.98 12.53 7.19
N PHE A 282 1.75 13.52 6.76
CA PHE A 282 3.18 13.63 7.11
C PHE A 282 3.42 13.55 8.64
N GLY A 283 2.55 14.18 9.44
CA GLY A 283 2.66 14.13 10.91
C GLY A 283 2.40 12.75 11.53
N ASP A 284 1.77 11.83 10.80
CA ASP A 284 1.54 10.45 11.24
C ASP A 284 2.70 9.52 10.87
N CYS A 285 3.77 10.10 10.31
CA CYS A 285 4.97 9.38 9.90
C CYS A 285 6.09 9.52 10.93
N GLN A 286 7.06 8.64 10.81
CA GLN A 286 8.33 8.72 11.52
C GLN A 286 9.47 8.69 10.49
N MET A 287 10.39 9.65 10.60
CA MET A 287 11.60 9.72 9.78
C MET A 287 12.81 9.65 10.70
N SER A 288 13.47 8.50 10.73
CA SER A 288 14.57 8.23 11.66
C SER A 288 15.89 8.07 10.92
N ILE A 289 16.93 8.75 11.43
CA ILE A 289 18.32 8.62 10.99
C ILE A 289 19.18 8.43 12.25
N GLY A 290 19.82 7.26 12.38
CA GLY A 290 20.65 6.95 13.54
C GLY A 290 19.91 6.99 14.87
N GLY A 291 18.62 6.63 14.89
CA GLY A 291 17.79 6.60 16.09
C GLY A 291 17.11 7.94 16.45
N VAL A 292 17.38 9.02 15.72
CA VAL A 292 16.70 10.33 15.95
C VAL A 292 15.50 10.43 15.01
N ASP A 293 14.32 10.70 15.57
CA ASP A 293 13.10 10.96 14.80
C ASP A 293 12.99 12.45 14.46
N TYR A 294 13.22 12.78 13.20
CA TYR A 294 13.21 14.16 12.71
C TYR A 294 11.82 14.77 12.56
N ILE A 295 10.77 13.95 12.38
CA ILE A 295 9.39 14.45 12.35
C ILE A 295 8.92 14.79 13.76
N ALA A 296 9.12 13.92 14.72
CA ALA A 296 8.79 14.17 16.12
C ALA A 296 9.58 15.36 16.71
N ALA A 297 10.81 15.57 16.23
CA ALA A 297 11.62 16.75 16.60
C ALA A 297 11.23 18.04 15.88
N ASN A 298 10.21 18.03 14.99
CA ASN A 298 9.80 19.14 14.13
C ASN A 298 10.89 19.64 13.16
N LEU A 299 11.87 18.81 12.87
CA LEU A 299 12.98 19.13 11.96
C LEU A 299 12.78 18.55 10.55
N GLY A 300 11.94 17.52 10.40
CA GLY A 300 11.63 16.90 9.10
C GLY A 300 10.74 17.83 8.25
N ARG A 301 11.06 17.98 6.97
CA ARG A 301 10.30 18.80 6.01
C ARG A 301 9.70 17.98 4.88
N GLU A 302 10.47 17.05 4.34
CA GLU A 302 10.06 16.21 3.23
C GLU A 302 10.82 14.89 3.28
N PHE A 303 10.18 13.82 2.82
CA PHE A 303 10.87 12.58 2.51
C PHE A 303 10.36 12.00 1.20
N GLU A 304 11.24 11.32 0.50
CA GLU A 304 10.94 10.43 -0.61
C GLU A 304 11.71 9.13 -0.40
N TYR A 305 10.98 8.02 -0.38
CA TYR A 305 11.54 6.69 -0.58
C TYR A 305 11.38 6.30 -2.04
N TYR A 306 12.40 5.74 -2.65
CA TYR A 306 12.32 5.22 -4.01
C TYR A 306 12.97 3.85 -4.11
N TYR A 307 12.40 3.04 -4.99
CA TYR A 307 12.89 1.74 -5.42
C TYR A 307 12.66 1.58 -6.91
N GLN A 308 13.66 1.08 -7.63
CA GLN A 308 13.58 0.87 -9.06
C GLN A 308 14.15 -0.50 -9.43
N ASN A 309 13.42 -1.27 -10.25
CA ASN A 309 13.87 -2.54 -10.80
C ASN A 309 14.64 -2.37 -12.11
N ASP A 310 14.44 -1.24 -12.79
CA ASP A 310 15.04 -0.96 -14.11
C ASP A 310 14.75 -2.10 -15.11
N VAL A 311 13.47 -2.35 -15.31
CA VAL A 311 12.97 -3.48 -16.10
C VAL A 311 13.11 -3.18 -17.58
N THR A 312 13.66 -4.13 -18.33
CA THR A 312 13.75 -4.08 -19.80
C THR A 312 12.86 -5.17 -20.40
N PRO A 313 11.94 -4.82 -21.31
CA PRO A 313 11.20 -5.82 -22.09
C PRO A 313 12.11 -6.52 -23.09
N LYS A 314 11.88 -7.80 -23.31
CA LYS A 314 12.59 -8.61 -24.31
C LYS A 314 11.61 -9.15 -25.33
N PHE A 315 12.02 -9.07 -26.57
CA PHE A 315 11.26 -9.52 -27.74
C PHE A 315 12.02 -10.71 -28.34
N ASP A 316 11.50 -11.92 -28.10
CA ASP A 316 12.10 -13.14 -28.61
C ASP A 316 11.19 -13.72 -29.72
N GLY A 317 11.64 -13.66 -30.96
CA GLY A 317 10.90 -14.20 -32.12
C GLY A 317 10.25 -13.14 -33.00
N ALA A 318 9.26 -13.52 -33.78
CA ALA A 318 8.63 -12.70 -34.81
C ALA A 318 7.46 -11.82 -34.30
N GLY A 319 7.19 -11.83 -33.00
CA GLY A 319 6.09 -11.08 -32.38
C GLY A 319 6.48 -9.65 -32.02
N ILE A 320 5.53 -8.72 -32.15
CA ILE A 320 5.69 -7.32 -31.75
C ILE A 320 5.54 -7.10 -30.24
N TYR A 321 5.00 -8.07 -29.51
CA TYR A 321 4.82 -7.98 -28.07
C TYR A 321 6.00 -8.59 -27.31
N ALA A 322 6.32 -7.99 -26.17
CA ALA A 322 7.35 -8.55 -25.31
C ALA A 322 7.01 -9.97 -24.87
N THR A 323 8.00 -10.85 -24.86
CA THR A 323 7.87 -12.25 -24.44
C THR A 323 8.33 -12.50 -23.02
N ARG A 324 9.11 -11.60 -22.46
CA ARG A 324 9.54 -11.61 -21.06
C ARG A 324 10.02 -10.22 -20.61
N HIS A 325 10.09 -10.05 -19.31
CA HIS A 325 10.69 -8.87 -18.68
C HIS A 325 11.93 -9.28 -17.90
N GLU A 326 13.04 -8.62 -18.19
CA GLU A 326 14.29 -8.82 -17.49
C GLU A 326 14.58 -7.64 -16.58
N ARG A 327 15.03 -7.92 -15.39
CA ARG A 327 15.42 -6.93 -14.40
C ARG A 327 16.89 -6.64 -14.50
N ALA A 328 17.28 -5.36 -14.40
CA ALA A 328 18.68 -4.98 -14.36
C ALA A 328 19.40 -5.47 -13.07
N ASP A 329 20.70 -5.66 -13.16
CA ASP A 329 21.55 -6.01 -12.00
C ASP A 329 21.56 -4.91 -10.95
N LYS A 330 21.55 -3.65 -11.39
CA LYS A 330 21.51 -2.48 -10.51
C LYS A 330 20.08 -2.10 -10.22
N ARG A 331 19.73 -2.11 -8.96
CA ARG A 331 18.40 -1.76 -8.47
C ARG A 331 18.52 -0.60 -7.48
N PRO A 332 18.53 0.64 -7.97
CA PRO A 332 18.68 1.80 -7.11
C PRO A 332 17.48 1.89 -6.15
N SER A 333 17.80 2.04 -4.87
CA SER A 333 16.83 2.29 -3.81
C SER A 333 17.43 3.26 -2.81
N GLY A 334 16.61 3.93 -2.04
CA GLY A 334 17.09 4.81 -0.98
C GLY A 334 16.08 5.86 -0.58
N PHE A 335 16.60 6.87 0.09
CA PHE A 335 15.81 7.98 0.59
C PHE A 335 16.42 9.30 0.13
N ASN A 336 15.56 10.23 -0.24
CA ASN A 336 15.84 11.66 -0.32
C ASN A 336 15.09 12.31 0.84
N LEU A 337 15.81 12.94 1.75
CA LEU A 337 15.26 13.51 2.98
C LEU A 337 15.63 15.00 3.06
N PHE A 338 14.66 15.83 3.43
CA PHE A 338 14.86 17.24 3.67
C PHE A 338 14.57 17.53 5.15
N VAL A 339 15.55 18.07 5.83
CA VAL A 339 15.50 18.38 7.26
C VAL A 339 15.97 19.80 7.51
N LEU A 340 15.41 20.40 8.56
CA LEU A 340 15.97 21.65 9.07
C LEU A 340 17.27 21.36 9.82
N GLY A 341 18.26 22.17 9.60
CA GLY A 341 19.55 22.07 10.26
C GLY A 341 20.54 23.11 9.76
N GLU A 342 21.61 23.29 10.49
CA GLU A 342 22.67 24.24 10.16
C GLU A 342 23.98 23.49 9.82
N PRO A 343 24.87 24.12 9.02
CA PRO A 343 26.21 23.61 8.87
C PRO A 343 26.91 23.51 10.22
N GLY A 344 27.41 22.32 10.54
CA GLY A 344 28.01 22.00 11.83
C GLY A 344 27.13 21.22 12.79
N ASP A 345 25.85 21.10 12.51
CA ASP A 345 24.96 20.19 13.25
C ASP A 345 25.42 18.73 13.15
N ALA A 346 25.00 17.92 14.13
CA ALA A 346 25.39 16.51 14.19
C ALA A 346 25.05 15.77 12.88
N LEU A 347 23.84 15.98 12.33
CA LEU A 347 23.42 15.35 11.09
C LEU A 347 24.19 15.85 9.87
N PHE A 348 24.50 17.16 9.80
CA PHE A 348 25.32 17.73 8.74
C PHE A 348 26.72 17.10 8.76
N ASN A 349 27.33 16.97 9.93
CA ASN A 349 28.66 16.37 10.09
C ASN A 349 28.65 14.88 9.74
N VAL A 350 27.62 14.14 10.13
CA VAL A 350 27.39 12.73 9.73
C VAL A 350 27.29 12.60 8.21
N ALA A 351 26.53 13.46 7.56
CA ALA A 351 26.35 13.44 6.10
C ALA A 351 27.62 13.88 5.36
N LEU A 352 28.38 14.84 5.88
CA LEU A 352 29.67 15.28 5.35
C LEU A 352 30.70 14.15 5.45
N ALA A 353 30.75 13.45 6.59
CA ALA A 353 31.65 12.32 6.84
C ALA A 353 31.22 11.04 6.08
N LYS A 354 30.04 11.04 5.43
CA LYS A 354 29.47 9.88 4.73
C LYS A 354 29.35 8.65 5.65
N THR A 355 28.84 8.87 6.84
CA THR A 355 28.69 7.84 7.86
C THR A 355 27.54 6.89 7.49
N THR A 356 27.69 5.62 7.86
CA THR A 356 26.64 4.60 7.70
C THR A 356 25.79 4.53 8.96
N LEU A 357 24.48 4.75 8.84
CA LEU A 357 23.53 4.71 9.94
C LEU A 357 22.26 3.95 9.53
N GLU A 358 21.59 3.36 10.52
CA GLU A 358 20.22 2.90 10.30
C GLU A 358 19.34 4.09 9.93
N THR A 359 18.59 3.95 8.85
CA THR A 359 17.66 4.97 8.37
C THR A 359 16.36 4.32 7.98
N PHE A 360 15.25 4.87 8.45
CA PHE A 360 13.94 4.40 8.01
C PHE A 360 12.92 5.53 7.93
N VAL A 361 11.90 5.30 7.11
CA VAL A 361 10.65 6.05 7.08
C VAL A 361 9.52 5.08 7.36
N ARG A 362 8.68 5.38 8.35
CA ARG A 362 7.48 4.63 8.68
C ARG A 362 6.26 5.54 8.49
N CYS A 363 5.26 5.07 7.76
CA CYS A 363 4.03 5.80 7.47
C CYS A 363 2.84 5.05 8.07
N GLY A 364 2.08 5.72 8.93
CA GLY A 364 0.88 5.21 9.58
C GLY A 364 1.05 4.92 11.07
N PRO A 365 -0.07 4.66 11.77
CA PRO A 365 -0.10 4.37 13.20
C PRO A 365 0.59 3.05 13.54
N SER A 366 0.85 2.82 14.83
CA SER A 366 1.59 1.63 15.30
C SER A 366 0.95 0.29 14.91
N GLY A 367 -0.37 0.21 14.90
CA GLY A 367 -1.12 -1.02 14.58
C GLY A 367 -1.27 -1.30 13.09
N ARG A 368 -1.10 -0.28 12.23
CA ARG A 368 -1.22 -0.41 10.77
C ARG A 368 -0.29 0.59 10.06
N ASN A 369 0.84 0.12 9.61
CA ASN A 369 1.84 1.00 8.98
C ASN A 369 2.68 0.28 7.94
N ILE A 370 3.41 1.08 7.16
CA ILE A 370 4.47 0.60 6.30
C ILE A 370 5.78 1.30 6.66
N LYS A 371 6.85 0.53 6.81
CA LYS A 371 8.19 0.98 7.15
C LYS A 371 9.18 0.58 6.05
N PHE A 372 9.86 1.54 5.50
CA PHE A 372 10.99 1.35 4.60
C PHE A 372 12.27 1.49 5.40
N LEU A 373 13.10 0.47 5.43
CA LEU A 373 14.27 0.39 6.31
C LEU A 373 15.54 0.17 5.49
N ALA A 374 16.55 0.99 5.73
CA ALA A 374 17.94 0.76 5.35
C ALA A 374 18.75 0.53 6.63
N PRO A 375 19.02 -0.73 7.03
CA PRO A 375 19.75 -1.04 8.26
C PRO A 375 21.15 -0.41 8.27
N GLN A 376 21.76 -0.30 7.10
CA GLN A 376 23.05 0.39 6.87
C GLN A 376 22.90 1.37 5.71
N GLY A 377 22.30 2.51 5.99
CA GLY A 377 22.16 3.60 5.04
C GLY A 377 23.42 4.49 5.04
N LEU A 378 24.09 4.60 3.90
CA LEU A 378 25.17 5.59 3.71
C LEU A 378 24.53 6.97 3.58
N VAL A 379 24.65 7.77 4.62
CA VAL A 379 24.11 9.13 4.72
C VAL A 379 25.08 10.11 4.07
N LYS A 380 24.62 10.93 3.14
CA LYS A 380 25.42 11.96 2.45
C LYS A 380 24.59 13.19 2.15
N LEU A 381 25.26 14.33 2.03
CA LEU A 381 24.65 15.55 1.51
C LEU A 381 24.25 15.35 0.04
N ALA A 382 23.08 15.84 -0.34
CA ALA A 382 22.68 15.90 -1.74
C ALA A 382 23.54 16.93 -2.49
N PRO A 383 23.85 16.71 -3.77
CA PRO A 383 24.78 17.57 -4.53
C PRO A 383 24.33 19.02 -4.71
N THR A 384 23.09 19.39 -4.40
CA THR A 384 22.50 20.60 -5.00
C THR A 384 21.68 21.52 -4.11
N ARG A 385 21.46 21.28 -2.80
CA ARG A 385 20.63 22.22 -2.03
C ARG A 385 20.98 22.30 -0.55
N ILE A 386 21.83 23.23 -0.25
CA ILE A 386 21.77 23.94 1.04
C ILE A 386 21.09 25.26 0.69
N ARG A 387 19.89 25.50 1.18
CA ARG A 387 19.22 26.80 1.08
C ARG A 387 19.49 27.57 2.38
N PHE A 388 20.11 28.72 2.25
CA PHE A 388 20.25 29.69 3.33
C PHE A 388 19.36 30.88 2.99
N GLY A 389 18.51 31.28 3.91
CA GLY A 389 17.74 32.51 3.82
C GLY A 389 16.25 32.29 3.93
N GLY A 390 15.61 33.23 4.56
CA GLY A 390 14.20 33.34 4.88
C GLY A 390 14.06 34.32 6.04
N ASP A 391 12.85 34.76 6.35
CA ASP A 391 12.59 35.54 7.55
C ASP A 391 11.52 34.81 8.38
N PRO A 392 11.89 34.09 9.47
CA PRO A 392 13.22 33.84 10.00
C PRO A 392 14.09 32.96 9.11
N PRO A 393 15.44 33.10 9.18
CA PRO A 393 16.37 32.29 8.38
C PRO A 393 16.24 30.80 8.77
N GLU A 394 15.67 30.00 7.90
CA GLU A 394 15.66 28.56 8.03
C GLU A 394 16.69 27.97 7.07
N SER A 395 17.57 27.12 7.59
CA SER A 395 18.49 26.35 6.77
C SER A 395 17.92 24.96 6.53
N GLU A 396 17.78 24.59 5.28
CA GLU A 396 17.29 23.26 4.87
C GLU A 396 18.45 22.44 4.33
N ILE A 397 18.61 21.24 4.89
CA ILE A 397 19.66 20.28 4.48
C ILE A 397 18.99 19.16 3.69
N ALA A 398 19.38 18.99 2.46
CA ALA A 398 18.98 17.86 1.64
C ALA A 398 19.98 16.69 1.84
N ILE A 399 19.44 15.55 2.24
CA ILE A 399 20.21 14.34 2.55
C ILE A 399 19.77 13.22 1.61
N VAL A 400 20.74 12.51 1.06
CA VAL A 400 20.52 11.29 0.30
C VAL A 400 21.03 10.12 1.12
N VAL A 401 20.19 9.13 1.33
CA VAL A 401 20.58 7.88 1.98
C VAL A 401 20.58 6.76 0.94
N ARG A 402 21.74 6.13 0.81
CA ARG A 402 21.93 4.97 -0.08
C ARG A 402 22.13 3.72 0.77
N PRO A 403 21.27 2.70 0.64
CA PRO A 403 21.49 1.45 1.33
C PRO A 403 22.82 0.82 0.94
N LYS A 404 23.58 0.37 1.93
CA LYS A 404 24.85 -0.31 1.73
C LYS A 404 24.67 -1.80 1.95
N LYS A 405 25.24 -2.62 1.07
CA LYS A 405 25.31 -4.07 1.27
C LYS A 405 26.23 -4.38 2.45
N VAL A 406 25.78 -5.19 3.38
CA VAL A 406 26.61 -5.70 4.48
C VAL A 406 27.45 -6.85 3.95
N SER A 407 28.74 -6.86 4.25
CA SER A 407 29.65 -7.95 3.87
C SER A 407 29.20 -9.26 4.54
N GLY A 408 28.95 -10.29 3.76
CA GLY A 408 28.51 -11.59 4.25
C GLY A 408 26.99 -11.84 4.17
N ASP A 409 26.19 -10.80 3.95
CA ASP A 409 24.75 -10.94 3.78
C ASP A 409 24.38 -11.07 2.30
N SER A 410 23.41 -11.96 2.04
CA SER A 410 22.81 -12.09 0.73
C SER A 410 21.90 -10.88 0.48
N GLU A 411 22.42 -9.81 -0.11
CA GLU A 411 21.71 -8.89 -0.99
C GLU A 411 20.51 -8.05 -0.50
N THR A 412 20.26 -7.85 0.80
CA THR A 412 19.16 -6.98 1.25
C THR A 412 19.62 -5.62 1.78
N PRO A 413 19.95 -4.66 0.89
CA PRO A 413 20.31 -3.32 1.35
C PRO A 413 19.13 -2.54 1.91
N THR A 414 17.89 -2.91 1.53
CA THR A 414 16.64 -2.36 2.08
C THR A 414 15.64 -3.46 2.33
N THR A 415 14.86 -3.31 3.40
CA THR A 415 13.67 -4.12 3.67
C THR A 415 12.44 -3.23 3.74
N VAL A 416 11.30 -3.77 3.35
CA VAL A 416 9.99 -3.18 3.60
C VAL A 416 9.31 -4.02 4.65
N GLN A 417 8.88 -3.40 5.74
CA GLN A 417 8.10 -4.03 6.79
C GLN A 417 6.72 -3.39 6.81
N ALA A 418 5.68 -4.18 6.71
CA ALA A 418 4.31 -3.70 6.80
C ALA A 418 3.59 -4.36 7.96
N ILE A 419 2.80 -3.59 8.69
CA ILE A 419 1.83 -4.08 9.68
C ILE A 419 0.45 -3.85 9.08
N THR A 420 -0.27 -4.93 8.79
CA THR A 420 -1.53 -4.87 8.04
C THR A 420 -2.53 -5.91 8.55
N SER A 421 -3.78 -5.78 8.15
CA SER A 421 -4.81 -6.78 8.44
C SER A 421 -4.66 -8.08 7.65
N GLN A 422 -3.83 -8.09 6.60
CA GLN A 422 -3.59 -9.27 5.77
C GLN A 422 -2.97 -10.41 6.59
N GLN A 423 -3.62 -11.58 6.62
CA GLN A 423 -3.23 -12.73 7.44
C GLN A 423 -2.40 -13.76 6.69
N VAL A 424 -2.32 -13.67 5.38
CA VAL A 424 -1.54 -14.55 4.52
C VAL A 424 -0.42 -13.79 3.81
N ALA A 425 0.58 -14.50 3.31
CA ALA A 425 1.65 -13.86 2.54
C ALA A 425 1.09 -13.15 1.29
N TYR A 426 1.62 -11.97 0.97
CA TYR A 426 1.18 -11.20 -0.21
C TYR A 426 1.40 -11.91 -1.55
N LEU A 427 2.29 -12.88 -1.59
CA LEU A 427 2.65 -13.59 -2.80
C LEU A 427 2.03 -14.98 -2.79
N ILE A 428 0.75 -15.04 -3.16
CA ILE A 428 0.07 -16.32 -3.37
C ILE A 428 0.29 -16.72 -4.82
N SER A 429 0.91 -17.89 -5.03
CA SER A 429 1.01 -18.47 -6.36
C SER A 429 -0.39 -18.76 -6.91
N ALA A 430 -0.56 -18.57 -8.20
CA ALA A 430 -1.79 -18.92 -8.91
C ALA A 430 -2.03 -20.44 -8.90
#